data_564bcb079366b023e82824d7ebc1d706
#
_entry.id   564bcb079366b023e82824d7ebc1d706
#
_cell.length_a   1.000
_cell.length_b   1.000
_cell.length_c   1.000
_cell.angle_alpha   90.00
_cell.angle_beta   90.00
_cell.angle_gamma   90.00
#
_symmetry.space_group_name_H-M   'P 1'
#
loop_
_entity.id
_entity.type
_entity.pdbx_description
1 polymer ?
#
loop_
_entity_poly.entity_id
_entity_poly.type
_entity_poly.pdbx_seq_one_letter_code
_entity_poly.pdbx_strand_id
1 'polypeptide(L)'
;AVLAPAGELAVDHVGQLNWPKSKLQVLILTEEVDQPTIDACKAAQPPEFVRLVVVPAGTPQTKPRACNFGLMFSLGEFLVIYDAEDRPDPDQLRRAYAAFLADENDPDQRRPLACVQAALNYFNWDANLLTRMFTLEYSSWFDGMLHGMEWFRLPIPLGGTSNHFRTDRLRELGGWDPYNVTEDADLGMRASAAGYRVGTIDSTTWEEACSHIPAWIRQRTRWIKGYMVTALVDARYPIRFTRSAGFRSLGTLVGLIIGTPLMFLAYPVVWGMTLVVYIGFETFAFTLPPAVGAFAVFNAIFGNVTVMILSMITGATRHGWRISGYALLNPIYWCLHSYASWRALFQVFFNPFAWEKTPHGLTHGRAENAEVT
;
A
#
# COMPACT_ATOMS: atom_id res chain seq x y z
N ALA A 1 6.57 -7.30 18.50
CA ALA A 1 6.02 -8.52 17.90
C ALA A 1 6.01 -8.38 16.38
N VAL A 2 6.21 -9.46 15.69
CA VAL A 2 6.10 -9.57 14.24
C VAL A 2 4.88 -10.43 13.95
N LEU A 3 3.95 -9.93 13.14
CA LEU A 3 2.78 -10.67 12.69
C LEU A 3 3.01 -11.04 11.22
N ALA A 4 3.02 -12.32 10.89
CA ALA A 4 3.16 -12.81 9.53
C ALA A 4 2.14 -13.92 9.25
N PRO A 5 1.45 -13.93 8.10
CA PRO A 5 0.75 -15.11 7.61
C PRO A 5 1.75 -16.20 7.27
N ALA A 6 1.34 -17.46 7.32
CA ALA A 6 2.23 -18.61 7.35
C ALA A 6 2.93 -18.95 6.03
N GLY A 7 4.17 -19.40 6.13
CA GLY A 7 4.98 -20.06 5.13
C GLY A 7 6.39 -20.33 5.65
N GLU A 8 7.08 -21.37 5.15
CA GLU A 8 8.49 -21.63 5.46
C GLU A 8 9.37 -20.41 5.18
N LEU A 9 9.10 -19.69 4.08
CA LEU A 9 9.78 -18.47 3.68
C LEU A 9 9.69 -17.35 4.72
N ALA A 10 8.54 -17.19 5.41
CA ALA A 10 8.38 -16.16 6.43
C ALA A 10 9.30 -16.41 7.64
N VAL A 11 9.51 -17.67 8.04
CA VAL A 11 10.39 -18.02 9.15
C VAL A 11 11.84 -17.68 8.81
N ASP A 12 12.29 -17.99 7.60
CA ASP A 12 13.65 -17.73 7.13
C ASP A 12 13.95 -16.24 7.02
N HIS A 13 13.06 -15.47 6.41
CA HIS A 13 13.25 -14.02 6.22
C HIS A 13 13.21 -13.26 7.56
N VAL A 14 12.28 -13.60 8.45
CA VAL A 14 12.23 -13.00 9.80
C VAL A 14 13.44 -13.44 10.65
N GLY A 15 13.95 -14.66 10.41
CA GLY A 15 15.17 -15.17 11.02
C GLY A 15 16.41 -14.33 10.69
N GLN A 16 16.46 -13.70 9.52
CA GLN A 16 17.56 -12.85 9.04
C GLN A 16 17.55 -11.44 9.64
N LEU A 17 16.46 -11.01 10.29
CA LEU A 17 16.38 -9.69 10.90
C LEU A 17 17.46 -9.50 11.98
N ASN A 18 18.21 -8.42 11.85
CA ASN A 18 19.28 -8.03 12.78
C ASN A 18 18.70 -7.43 14.06
N TRP A 19 18.08 -8.28 14.88
CA TRP A 19 17.49 -7.93 16.16
C TRP A 19 17.79 -9.01 17.18
N PRO A 20 18.06 -8.68 18.47
CA PRO A 20 18.29 -9.69 19.50
C PRO A 20 17.11 -10.65 19.61
N LYS A 21 17.35 -11.95 19.36
CA LYS A 21 16.28 -12.96 19.36
C LYS A 21 15.58 -13.08 20.71
N SER A 22 16.27 -12.81 21.81
CA SER A 22 15.70 -12.76 23.17
C SER A 22 14.70 -11.60 23.38
N LYS A 23 14.67 -10.61 22.48
CA LYS A 23 13.75 -9.46 22.48
C LYS A 23 12.80 -9.49 21.29
N LEU A 24 12.77 -10.58 20.53
CA LEU A 24 11.94 -10.77 19.36
C LEU A 24 10.84 -11.79 19.67
N GLN A 25 9.61 -11.42 19.41
CA GLN A 25 8.47 -12.31 19.39
C GLN A 25 7.92 -12.33 17.97
N VAL A 26 7.83 -13.50 17.37
CA VAL A 26 7.22 -13.70 16.05
C VAL A 26 5.92 -14.49 16.23
N LEU A 27 4.82 -13.98 15.71
CA LEU A 27 3.53 -14.64 15.72
C LEU A 27 3.16 -14.96 14.27
N ILE A 28 3.17 -16.23 13.91
CA ILE A 28 2.68 -16.71 12.63
C ILE A 28 1.17 -16.93 12.75
N LEU A 29 0.40 -16.18 11.98
CA LEU A 29 -1.05 -16.23 12.02
C LEU A 29 -1.58 -17.12 10.89
N THR A 30 -2.27 -18.20 11.26
CA THR A 30 -2.91 -19.13 10.31
C THR A 30 -4.39 -19.21 10.59
N GLU A 31 -5.20 -19.29 9.54
CA GLU A 31 -6.64 -19.54 9.73
C GLU A 31 -6.87 -21.02 10.10
N GLU A 32 -7.77 -21.28 11.04
CA GLU A 32 -8.11 -22.64 11.51
C GLU A 32 -8.53 -23.59 10.39
N VAL A 33 -9.14 -23.03 9.33
CA VAL A 33 -9.59 -23.80 8.16
C VAL A 33 -8.47 -24.18 7.20
N ASP A 34 -7.26 -23.61 7.36
CA ASP A 34 -6.10 -23.88 6.52
C ASP A 34 -5.14 -24.89 7.19
N GLN A 35 -5.63 -26.13 7.32
CA GLN A 35 -4.88 -27.21 7.94
C GLN A 35 -3.54 -27.49 7.24
N PRO A 36 -3.42 -27.47 5.88
CA PRO A 36 -2.14 -27.69 5.22
C PRO A 36 -1.07 -26.70 5.65
N THR A 37 -1.41 -25.41 5.76
CA THR A 37 -0.47 -24.37 6.23
C THR A 37 -0.10 -24.55 7.70
N ILE A 38 -1.06 -24.94 8.54
CA ILE A 38 -0.80 -25.24 9.96
C ILE A 38 0.21 -26.40 10.10
N ASP A 39 0.02 -27.45 9.32
CA ASP A 39 0.88 -28.65 9.38
C ASP A 39 2.28 -28.36 8.83
N ALA A 40 2.40 -27.59 7.76
CA ALA A 40 3.68 -27.10 7.24
C ALA A 40 4.45 -26.27 8.27
N CYS A 41 3.78 -25.32 8.95
CA CYS A 41 4.40 -24.52 10.02
C CYS A 41 4.89 -25.36 11.20
N LYS A 42 4.13 -26.41 11.59
CA LYS A 42 4.55 -27.33 12.65
C LYS A 42 5.74 -28.19 12.22
N ALA A 43 5.73 -28.67 10.96
CA ALA A 43 6.80 -29.50 10.40
C ALA A 43 8.13 -28.74 10.29
N ALA A 44 8.09 -27.40 10.05
CA ALA A 44 9.27 -26.54 9.99
C ALA A 44 10.00 -26.38 11.33
N GLN A 45 9.46 -26.88 12.45
CA GLN A 45 10.06 -26.80 13.79
C GLN A 45 10.61 -25.40 14.13
N PRO A 46 9.75 -24.36 14.16
CA PRO A 46 10.20 -22.99 14.30
C PRO A 46 10.94 -22.79 15.66
N PRO A 47 11.91 -21.86 15.71
CA PRO A 47 12.63 -21.56 16.94
C PRO A 47 11.72 -20.99 18.03
N GLU A 48 12.12 -21.03 19.31
CA GLU A 48 11.31 -20.64 20.49
C GLU A 48 10.70 -19.23 20.41
N PHE A 49 11.37 -18.29 19.74
CA PHE A 49 10.85 -16.92 19.58
C PHE A 49 9.73 -16.81 18.53
N VAL A 50 9.45 -17.89 17.80
CA VAL A 50 8.38 -17.99 16.79
C VAL A 50 7.24 -18.83 17.35
N ARG A 51 6.03 -18.27 17.39
CA ARG A 51 4.84 -18.95 17.87
C ARG A 51 3.78 -19.00 16.78
N LEU A 52 3.27 -20.20 16.51
CA LEU A 52 2.10 -20.39 15.67
C LEU A 52 0.83 -20.00 16.44
N VAL A 53 0.01 -19.13 15.88
CA VAL A 53 -1.28 -18.68 16.42
C VAL A 53 -2.36 -19.02 15.42
N VAL A 54 -3.18 -20.00 15.76
CA VAL A 54 -4.31 -20.42 14.92
C VAL A 54 -5.50 -19.49 15.20
N VAL A 55 -5.92 -18.77 14.18
CA VAL A 55 -7.05 -17.84 14.23
C VAL A 55 -8.34 -18.64 14.09
N PRO A 56 -9.27 -18.60 15.05
CA PRO A 56 -10.50 -19.35 15.00
C PRO A 56 -11.34 -19.05 13.76
N ALA A 57 -12.05 -20.04 13.24
CA ALA A 57 -12.97 -19.85 12.13
C ALA A 57 -14.01 -18.76 12.45
N GLY A 58 -14.31 -17.93 11.48
CA GLY A 58 -15.25 -16.81 11.65
C GLY A 58 -15.28 -15.88 10.46
N THR A 59 -16.23 -14.94 10.47
CA THR A 59 -16.45 -13.96 9.39
C THR A 59 -16.28 -12.54 9.90
N PRO A 60 -15.68 -11.65 9.10
CA PRO A 60 -15.07 -11.90 7.78
C PRO A 60 -13.73 -12.63 7.93
N GLN A 61 -13.39 -13.51 6.98
CA GLN A 61 -12.09 -14.18 6.94
C GLN A 61 -11.09 -13.29 6.19
N THR A 62 -10.46 -12.37 6.91
CA THR A 62 -9.60 -11.33 6.36
C THR A 62 -8.31 -11.19 7.14
N LYS A 63 -7.24 -10.66 6.49
CA LYS A 63 -5.96 -10.35 7.12
C LYS A 63 -6.11 -9.44 8.34
N PRO A 64 -6.85 -8.30 8.29
CA PRO A 64 -7.02 -7.45 9.47
C PRO A 64 -7.68 -8.15 10.66
N ARG A 65 -8.62 -9.07 10.44
CA ARG A 65 -9.18 -9.89 11.52
C ARG A 65 -8.11 -10.78 12.17
N ALA A 66 -7.28 -11.43 11.35
CA ALA A 66 -6.19 -12.25 11.85
C ALA A 66 -5.15 -11.40 12.61
N CYS A 67 -4.79 -10.23 12.10
CA CYS A 67 -3.89 -9.28 12.76
C CYS A 67 -4.45 -8.81 14.12
N ASN A 68 -5.74 -8.50 14.21
CA ASN A 68 -6.38 -8.14 15.48
C ASN A 68 -6.36 -9.30 16.49
N PHE A 69 -6.54 -10.53 16.02
CA PHE A 69 -6.42 -11.70 16.88
C PHE A 69 -4.97 -11.87 17.37
N GLY A 70 -3.98 -11.73 16.48
CA GLY A 70 -2.56 -11.75 16.84
C GLY A 70 -2.15 -10.63 17.80
N LEU A 71 -2.75 -9.44 17.69
CA LEU A 71 -2.50 -8.30 18.56
C LEU A 71 -2.80 -8.60 20.04
N MET A 72 -3.76 -9.49 20.33
CA MET A 72 -4.05 -9.92 21.69
C MET A 72 -2.90 -10.70 22.34
N PHE A 73 -2.07 -11.38 21.54
CA PHE A 73 -0.91 -12.16 21.99
C PHE A 73 0.41 -11.41 21.88
N SER A 74 0.39 -10.19 21.37
CA SER A 74 1.58 -9.37 21.19
C SER A 74 2.06 -8.80 22.51
N LEU A 75 3.29 -9.12 22.90
CA LEU A 75 3.93 -8.69 24.18
C LEU A 75 4.90 -7.53 23.95
N GLY A 76 5.36 -7.32 22.72
CA GLY A 76 6.36 -6.30 22.40
C GLY A 76 5.81 -4.87 22.52
N GLU A 77 6.66 -3.95 22.93
CA GLU A 77 6.39 -2.51 22.93
C GLU A 77 6.17 -1.97 21.51
N PHE A 78 6.88 -2.58 20.55
CA PHE A 78 6.72 -2.30 19.12
C PHE A 78 6.18 -3.54 18.41
N LEU A 79 5.40 -3.33 17.37
CA LEU A 79 4.79 -4.36 16.55
C LEU A 79 4.98 -4.02 15.09
N VAL A 80 5.33 -5.02 14.27
CA VAL A 80 5.36 -4.89 12.81
C VAL A 80 4.55 -6.02 12.18
N ILE A 81 3.96 -5.75 11.01
CA ILE A 81 3.30 -6.74 10.17
C ILE A 81 4.14 -6.98 8.95
N TYR A 82 4.33 -8.25 8.61
CA TYR A 82 4.87 -8.70 7.33
C TYR A 82 3.93 -9.70 6.67
N ASP A 83 3.83 -9.65 5.35
CA ASP A 83 3.21 -10.70 4.57
C ASP A 83 4.15 -11.91 4.44
N ALA A 84 3.63 -13.08 4.09
CA ALA A 84 4.41 -14.32 4.11
C ALA A 84 5.58 -14.32 3.11
N GLU A 85 5.39 -13.63 1.98
CA GLU A 85 6.36 -13.46 0.91
C GLU A 85 7.34 -12.31 1.11
N ASP A 86 7.16 -11.51 2.15
CA ASP A 86 7.96 -10.33 2.40
C ASP A 86 9.42 -10.63 2.73
N ARG A 87 10.30 -9.85 2.13
CA ARG A 87 11.75 -9.88 2.38
C ARG A 87 12.20 -8.51 2.90
N PRO A 88 12.03 -8.23 4.19
CA PRO A 88 12.46 -6.97 4.77
C PRO A 88 13.98 -6.87 4.83
N ASP A 89 14.51 -5.64 4.69
CA ASP A 89 15.93 -5.39 4.94
C ASP A 89 16.31 -5.86 6.35
N PRO A 90 17.48 -6.50 6.54
CA PRO A 90 17.89 -7.04 7.83
C PRO A 90 17.90 -6.04 8.98
N ASP A 91 18.25 -4.77 8.72
CA ASP A 91 18.32 -3.70 9.72
C ASP A 91 17.00 -2.91 9.89
N GLN A 92 15.91 -3.34 9.26
CA GLN A 92 14.64 -2.60 9.26
C GLN A 92 14.09 -2.34 10.65
N LEU A 93 14.12 -3.33 11.55
CA LEU A 93 13.67 -3.16 12.94
C LEU A 93 14.51 -2.13 13.70
N ARG A 94 15.85 -2.09 13.46
CA ARG A 94 16.74 -1.11 14.09
C ARG A 94 16.44 0.30 13.61
N ARG A 95 16.19 0.47 12.31
CA ARG A 95 15.82 1.78 11.73
C ARG A 95 14.47 2.27 12.25
N ALA A 96 13.47 1.37 12.33
CA ALA A 96 12.17 1.71 12.92
C ALA A 96 12.29 2.12 14.39
N TYR A 97 13.05 1.36 15.18
CA TYR A 97 13.31 1.68 16.58
C TYR A 97 14.01 3.02 16.75
N ALA A 98 15.04 3.29 15.93
CA ALA A 98 15.73 4.59 15.94
C ALA A 98 14.79 5.76 15.63
N ALA A 99 13.83 5.58 14.71
CA ALA A 99 12.83 6.60 14.39
C ALA A 99 11.90 6.88 15.60
N PHE A 100 11.46 5.86 16.33
CA PHE A 100 10.67 6.03 17.54
C PHE A 100 11.46 6.71 18.67
N LEU A 101 12.73 6.33 18.86
CA LEU A 101 13.59 6.98 19.84
C LEU A 101 13.85 8.47 19.51
N ALA A 102 14.03 8.77 18.22
CA ALA A 102 14.17 10.16 17.78
C ALA A 102 12.90 10.99 18.07
N ASP A 103 11.72 10.39 17.85
CA ASP A 103 10.44 11.01 18.16
C ASP A 103 10.27 11.26 19.67
N GLU A 104 10.63 10.30 20.51
CA GLU A 104 10.54 10.43 21.99
C GLU A 104 11.45 11.52 22.54
N ASN A 105 12.58 11.76 21.90
CA ASN A 105 13.54 12.81 22.27
C ASN A 105 13.28 14.16 21.60
N ASP A 106 12.25 14.27 20.76
CA ASP A 106 11.89 15.53 20.10
C ASP A 106 11.19 16.47 21.11
N PRO A 107 11.78 17.63 21.42
CA PRO A 107 11.17 18.59 22.34
C PRO A 107 9.84 19.20 21.82
N ASP A 108 9.56 19.13 20.52
CA ASP A 108 8.32 19.63 19.88
C ASP A 108 7.31 18.52 19.60
N GLN A 109 7.13 17.60 20.55
CA GLN A 109 6.23 16.45 20.44
C GLN A 109 4.74 16.83 20.43
N ARG A 110 4.30 17.69 19.51
CA ARG A 110 2.87 18.04 19.40
C ARG A 110 2.01 16.89 18.86
N ARG A 111 2.59 16.00 18.08
CA ARG A 111 1.93 14.84 17.47
C ARG A 111 2.89 13.65 17.51
N PRO A 112 2.79 12.81 18.51
CA PRO A 112 3.71 11.68 18.67
C PRO A 112 3.53 10.62 17.56
N LEU A 113 4.61 9.91 17.26
CA LEU A 113 4.69 8.92 16.18
C LEU A 113 3.99 7.62 16.54
N ALA A 114 2.84 7.31 15.95
CA ALA A 114 2.15 6.03 16.18
C ALA A 114 2.72 4.88 15.33
N CYS A 115 3.16 5.21 14.12
CA CYS A 115 3.63 4.23 13.15
C CYS A 115 4.75 4.81 12.29
N VAL A 116 5.67 3.95 11.85
CA VAL A 116 6.58 4.22 10.74
C VAL A 116 6.41 3.18 9.65
N GLN A 117 6.29 3.66 8.41
CA GLN A 117 6.16 2.86 7.20
C GLN A 117 7.53 2.67 6.56
N ALA A 118 7.94 1.42 6.34
CA ALA A 118 9.07 1.13 5.46
C ALA A 118 8.62 1.15 3.98
N ALA A 119 9.55 1.43 3.07
CA ALA A 119 9.25 1.40 1.66
C ALA A 119 8.99 -0.03 1.18
N LEU A 120 8.03 -0.19 0.27
CA LEU A 120 7.76 -1.46 -0.41
C LEU A 120 8.26 -1.36 -1.86
N ASN A 121 8.84 -2.45 -2.36
CA ASN A 121 9.24 -2.55 -3.76
C ASN A 121 9.34 -4.02 -4.18
N TYR A 122 9.65 -4.28 -5.45
CA TYR A 122 9.55 -5.61 -6.04
C TYR A 122 10.90 -6.20 -6.42
N PHE A 123 11.15 -7.45 -5.97
CA PHE A 123 12.38 -8.16 -6.33
C PHE A 123 12.36 -8.68 -7.79
N ASN A 124 11.17 -8.96 -8.36
CA ASN A 124 10.98 -9.42 -9.74
C ASN A 124 10.67 -8.27 -10.71
N TRP A 125 11.19 -7.07 -10.45
CA TRP A 125 10.88 -5.83 -11.19
C TRP A 125 11.16 -5.91 -12.70
N ASP A 126 12.11 -6.73 -13.12
CA ASP A 126 12.57 -6.85 -14.52
C ASP A 126 11.90 -8.01 -15.30
N ALA A 127 10.99 -8.76 -14.68
CA ALA A 127 10.36 -9.93 -15.30
C ALA A 127 9.58 -9.60 -16.59
N ASN A 128 8.89 -8.45 -16.65
CA ASN A 128 8.20 -7.98 -17.86
C ASN A 128 7.86 -6.49 -17.79
N LEU A 129 7.16 -5.96 -18.78
CA LEU A 129 6.77 -4.55 -18.81
C LEU A 129 5.84 -4.18 -17.64
N LEU A 130 4.88 -5.03 -17.30
CA LEU A 130 3.93 -4.77 -16.22
C LEU A 130 4.64 -4.65 -14.87
N THR A 131 5.58 -5.54 -14.57
CA THR A 131 6.36 -5.51 -13.31
C THR A 131 7.24 -4.25 -13.24
N ARG A 132 7.83 -3.80 -14.36
CA ARG A 132 8.60 -2.53 -14.45
C ARG A 132 7.71 -1.33 -14.15
N MET A 133 6.53 -1.26 -14.76
CA MET A 133 5.59 -0.16 -14.52
C MET A 133 5.09 -0.15 -13.07
N PHE A 134 4.82 -1.33 -12.52
CA PHE A 134 4.39 -1.47 -11.14
C PHE A 134 5.49 -1.06 -10.14
N THR A 135 6.74 -1.41 -10.43
CA THR A 135 7.91 -1.00 -9.66
C THR A 135 8.11 0.51 -9.68
N LEU A 136 7.98 1.16 -10.85
CA LEU A 136 8.04 2.62 -10.96
C LEU A 136 6.95 3.31 -10.15
N GLU A 137 5.75 2.76 -10.14
CA GLU A 137 4.64 3.27 -9.34
C GLU A 137 4.95 3.18 -7.84
N TYR A 138 5.46 2.03 -7.36
CA TYR A 138 5.84 1.85 -5.96
C TYR A 138 7.00 2.74 -5.56
N SER A 139 8.02 2.88 -6.40
CA SER A 139 9.11 3.83 -6.16
C SER A 139 8.58 5.27 -6.07
N SER A 140 7.67 5.67 -6.96
CA SER A 140 7.05 7.01 -6.91
C SER A 140 6.24 7.21 -5.63
N TRP A 141 5.54 6.18 -5.17
CA TRP A 141 4.72 6.23 -3.97
C TRP A 141 5.58 6.25 -2.70
N PHE A 142 6.40 5.23 -2.48
CA PHE A 142 7.14 5.06 -1.23
C PHE A 142 8.36 5.98 -1.14
N ASP A 143 9.11 6.18 -2.21
CA ASP A 143 10.34 6.98 -2.19
C ASP A 143 10.11 8.47 -2.52
N GLY A 144 8.99 8.79 -3.14
CA GLY A 144 8.64 10.17 -3.49
C GLY A 144 7.48 10.73 -2.68
N MET A 145 6.28 10.18 -2.89
CA MET A 145 5.04 10.75 -2.34
C MET A 145 4.99 10.69 -0.81
N LEU A 146 5.28 9.56 -0.19
CA LEU A 146 5.18 9.41 1.26
C LEU A 146 6.18 10.31 1.99
N HIS A 147 7.42 10.43 1.50
CA HIS A 147 8.41 11.35 2.06
C HIS A 147 7.96 12.82 1.93
N GLY A 148 7.37 13.18 0.79
CA GLY A 148 6.77 14.50 0.61
C GLY A 148 5.63 14.76 1.58
N MET A 149 4.75 13.78 1.78
CA MET A 149 3.63 13.88 2.74
C MET A 149 4.14 14.03 4.18
N GLU A 150 5.17 13.28 4.56
CA GLU A 150 5.80 13.42 5.87
C GLU A 150 6.41 14.83 6.08
N TRP A 151 7.17 15.33 5.08
CA TRP A 151 7.74 16.67 5.10
C TRP A 151 6.68 17.75 5.33
N PHE A 152 5.55 17.66 4.63
CA PHE A 152 4.43 18.58 4.80
C PHE A 152 3.55 18.26 6.02
N ARG A 153 3.90 17.25 6.80
CA ARG A 153 3.11 16.75 7.95
C ARG A 153 1.66 16.44 7.58
N LEU A 154 1.48 15.88 6.40
CA LEU A 154 0.19 15.36 5.92
C LEU A 154 -0.06 13.96 6.49
N PRO A 155 -1.32 13.56 6.67
CA PRO A 155 -1.66 12.18 6.99
C PRO A 155 -1.16 11.22 5.91
N ILE A 156 -0.48 10.17 6.32
CA ILE A 156 0.06 9.13 5.44
C ILE A 156 -0.90 7.93 5.50
N PRO A 157 -1.54 7.55 4.38
CA PRO A 157 -2.19 6.26 4.29
C PRO A 157 -1.13 5.17 4.25
N LEU A 158 -1.26 4.19 5.15
CA LEU A 158 -0.30 3.10 5.27
C LEU A 158 -0.40 2.13 4.10
N GLY A 159 0.69 1.46 3.77
CA GLY A 159 0.70 0.27 2.92
C GLY A 159 0.29 -0.99 3.68
N GLY A 160 0.05 -2.09 2.98
CA GLY A 160 -0.48 -3.33 3.57
C GLY A 160 0.48 -4.08 4.49
N THR A 161 1.77 -3.77 4.45
CA THR A 161 2.84 -4.46 5.20
C THR A 161 3.95 -3.50 5.62
N SER A 162 4.88 -3.97 6.44
CA SER A 162 6.04 -3.21 6.91
C SER A 162 5.70 -1.94 7.68
N ASN A 163 4.55 -2.00 8.35
CA ASN A 163 4.06 -0.99 9.27
C ASN A 163 4.55 -1.28 10.67
N HIS A 164 5.44 -0.44 11.19
CA HIS A 164 5.98 -0.56 12.53
C HIS A 164 5.22 0.36 13.46
N PHE A 165 4.52 -0.19 14.43
CA PHE A 165 3.67 0.52 15.37
C PHE A 165 4.26 0.58 16.78
N ARG A 166 3.93 1.64 17.52
CA ARG A 166 3.84 1.55 18.98
C ARG A 166 2.62 0.69 19.31
N THR A 167 2.83 -0.43 20.00
CA THR A 167 1.76 -1.41 20.28
C THR A 167 0.63 -0.82 21.12
N ASP A 168 0.96 0.03 22.09
CA ASP A 168 0.00 0.74 22.93
C ASP A 168 -0.91 1.66 22.09
N ARG A 169 -0.32 2.45 21.19
CA ARG A 169 -1.05 3.36 20.30
C ARG A 169 -1.92 2.60 19.29
N LEU A 170 -1.43 1.48 18.77
CA LEU A 170 -2.23 0.62 17.89
C LEU A 170 -3.46 0.05 18.62
N ARG A 171 -3.30 -0.35 19.87
CA ARG A 171 -4.43 -0.81 20.72
C ARG A 171 -5.42 0.32 21.01
N GLU A 172 -4.93 1.51 21.30
CA GLU A 172 -5.77 2.71 21.51
C GLU A 172 -6.58 3.06 20.25
N LEU A 173 -5.97 2.91 19.06
CA LEU A 173 -6.65 3.09 17.77
C LEU A 173 -7.67 1.98 17.46
N GLY A 174 -7.74 0.91 18.25
CA GLY A 174 -8.67 -0.21 18.07
C GLY A 174 -8.21 -1.24 17.03
N GLY A 175 -6.91 -1.22 16.63
CA GLY A 175 -6.39 -2.13 15.61
C GLY A 175 -6.92 -1.84 14.19
N TRP A 176 -7.07 -2.88 13.38
CA TRP A 176 -7.51 -2.80 11.99
C TRP A 176 -9.01 -3.05 11.86
N ASP A 177 -9.67 -2.37 10.91
CA ASP A 177 -11.07 -2.66 10.57
C ASP A 177 -11.17 -3.94 9.73
N PRO A 178 -11.77 -5.04 10.25
CA PRO A 178 -11.87 -6.31 9.53
C PRO A 178 -12.72 -6.25 8.26
N TYR A 179 -13.58 -5.25 8.14
CA TYR A 179 -14.51 -5.10 7.03
C TYR A 179 -14.01 -4.13 5.95
N ASN A 180 -12.94 -3.36 6.25
CA ASN A 180 -12.34 -2.46 5.27
C ASN A 180 -11.34 -3.23 4.39
N VAL A 181 -11.37 -2.97 3.09
CA VAL A 181 -10.50 -3.61 2.09
C VAL A 181 -9.12 -2.95 2.04
N THR A 182 -9.02 -1.71 2.50
CA THR A 182 -7.80 -0.92 2.67
C THR A 182 -7.71 -0.46 4.12
N GLU A 183 -7.73 -1.43 5.02
CA GLU A 183 -7.66 -1.26 6.47
C GLU A 183 -6.39 -0.54 6.95
N ASP A 184 -5.34 -0.66 6.16
CA ASP A 184 -4.06 -0.01 6.31
C ASP A 184 -4.16 1.51 6.08
N ALA A 185 -4.69 1.92 4.92
CA ALA A 185 -4.91 3.33 4.60
C ALA A 185 -5.87 3.99 5.59
N ASP A 186 -6.96 3.30 5.97
CA ASP A 186 -7.90 3.73 7.01
C ASP A 186 -7.19 3.94 8.34
N LEU A 187 -6.34 2.99 8.77
CA LEU A 187 -5.62 3.08 10.03
C LEU A 187 -4.68 4.30 10.06
N GLY A 188 -4.00 4.61 8.96
CA GLY A 188 -3.18 5.82 8.82
C GLY A 188 -4.00 7.10 9.00
N MET A 189 -5.21 7.15 8.41
CA MET A 189 -6.12 8.29 8.57
C MET A 189 -6.67 8.38 10.00
N ARG A 190 -7.05 7.26 10.64
CA ARG A 190 -7.50 7.20 12.03
C ARG A 190 -6.39 7.64 13.01
N ALA A 191 -5.15 7.24 12.77
CA ALA A 191 -4.00 7.69 13.57
C ALA A 191 -3.89 9.22 13.52
N SER A 192 -4.01 9.82 12.33
CA SER A 192 -3.99 11.26 12.17
C SER A 192 -5.16 11.95 12.87
N ALA A 193 -6.37 11.38 12.80
CA ALA A 193 -7.56 11.91 13.47
C ALA A 193 -7.45 11.84 15.01
N ALA A 194 -6.75 10.83 15.53
CA ALA A 194 -6.45 10.68 16.96
C ALA A 194 -5.31 11.59 17.46
N GLY A 195 -4.70 12.40 16.59
CA GLY A 195 -3.64 13.33 16.96
C GLY A 195 -2.23 12.72 16.84
N TYR A 196 -2.09 11.52 16.34
CA TYR A 196 -0.82 10.89 16.05
C TYR A 196 -0.27 11.27 14.67
N ARG A 197 0.99 10.95 14.40
CA ARG A 197 1.57 11.00 13.06
C ARG A 197 2.07 9.64 12.62
N VAL A 198 2.12 9.45 11.33
CA VAL A 198 2.82 8.38 10.66
C VAL A 198 4.09 8.96 10.04
N GLY A 199 5.22 8.30 10.22
CA GLY A 199 6.48 8.63 9.58
C GLY A 199 6.89 7.59 8.56
N THR A 200 8.02 7.84 7.90
CA THR A 200 8.67 6.90 6.97
C THR A 200 10.07 6.56 7.46
N ILE A 201 10.58 5.42 7.04
CA ILE A 201 11.97 5.01 7.30
C ILE A 201 12.66 4.60 6.00
N ASP A 202 13.94 4.92 5.89
CA ASP A 202 14.77 4.51 4.76
C ASP A 202 15.19 3.03 4.91
N SER A 203 14.24 2.15 4.66
CA SER A 203 14.39 0.70 4.62
C SER A 203 13.35 0.12 3.68
N THR A 204 13.67 -1.02 3.05
CA THR A 204 12.81 -1.63 2.03
C THR A 204 12.37 -3.02 2.45
N THR A 205 11.13 -3.32 2.15
CA THR A 205 10.62 -4.69 2.07
C THR A 205 10.38 -5.04 0.62
N TRP A 206 10.96 -6.14 0.19
CA TRP A 206 10.85 -6.63 -1.17
C TRP A 206 9.71 -7.64 -1.27
N GLU A 207 8.80 -7.40 -2.19
CA GLU A 207 7.61 -8.21 -2.47
C GLU A 207 7.69 -8.81 -3.88
N GLU A 208 6.71 -9.64 -4.24
CA GLU A 208 6.51 -10.14 -5.61
C GLU A 208 5.50 -9.29 -6.36
N ALA A 209 5.91 -8.63 -7.46
CA ALA A 209 4.99 -7.93 -8.34
C ALA A 209 4.13 -8.90 -9.15
N CYS A 210 2.84 -8.59 -9.30
CA CYS A 210 1.96 -9.28 -10.23
C CYS A 210 2.52 -9.18 -11.66
N SER A 211 2.85 -10.32 -12.27
CA SER A 211 3.40 -10.40 -13.64
C SER A 211 2.33 -10.57 -14.73
N HIS A 212 1.05 -10.78 -14.36
CA HIS A 212 -0.05 -11.05 -15.29
C HIS A 212 -1.14 -9.98 -15.18
N ILE A 213 -1.54 -9.39 -16.30
CA ILE A 213 -2.55 -8.32 -16.36
C ILE A 213 -3.87 -8.69 -15.65
N PRO A 214 -4.47 -9.88 -15.81
CA PRO A 214 -5.72 -10.21 -15.11
C PRO A 214 -5.57 -10.25 -13.59
N ALA A 215 -4.44 -10.71 -13.05
CA ALA A 215 -4.17 -10.73 -11.62
C ALA A 215 -3.97 -9.29 -11.09
N TRP A 216 -3.21 -8.47 -11.82
CA TRP A 216 -2.99 -7.08 -11.53
C TRP A 216 -4.32 -6.29 -11.53
N ILE A 217 -5.19 -6.48 -12.52
CA ILE A 217 -6.52 -5.84 -12.58
C ILE A 217 -7.35 -6.20 -11.34
N ARG A 218 -7.39 -7.47 -10.93
CA ARG A 218 -8.12 -7.88 -9.71
C ARG A 218 -7.57 -7.17 -8.48
N GLN A 219 -6.25 -7.15 -8.31
CA GLN A 219 -5.58 -6.50 -7.20
C GLN A 219 -5.89 -5.00 -7.16
N ARG A 220 -5.75 -4.31 -8.30
CA ARG A 220 -6.03 -2.87 -8.42
C ARG A 220 -7.50 -2.53 -8.22
N THR A 221 -8.40 -3.33 -8.77
CA THR A 221 -9.84 -3.17 -8.53
C THR A 221 -10.14 -3.20 -7.03
N ARG A 222 -9.53 -4.15 -6.29
CA ARG A 222 -9.69 -4.26 -4.85
C ARG A 222 -9.20 -3.00 -4.12
N TRP A 223 -8.00 -2.51 -4.43
CA TRP A 223 -7.43 -1.33 -3.78
C TRP A 223 -8.23 -0.06 -4.07
N ILE A 224 -8.58 0.18 -5.32
CA ILE A 224 -9.38 1.35 -5.71
C ILE A 224 -10.78 1.28 -5.09
N LYS A 225 -11.39 0.09 -5.06
CA LYS A 225 -12.66 -0.14 -4.35
C LYS A 225 -12.55 0.21 -2.85
N GLY A 226 -11.46 -0.20 -2.19
CA GLY A 226 -11.18 0.16 -0.81
C GLY A 226 -11.11 1.67 -0.62
N TYR A 227 -10.40 2.40 -1.47
CA TYR A 227 -10.38 3.87 -1.44
C TYR A 227 -11.76 4.49 -1.62
N MET A 228 -12.57 3.98 -2.54
CA MET A 228 -13.95 4.44 -2.72
C MET A 228 -14.79 4.21 -1.47
N VAL A 229 -14.69 3.05 -0.83
CA VAL A 229 -15.42 2.72 0.40
C VAL A 229 -14.95 3.61 1.56
N THR A 230 -13.64 3.73 1.78
CA THR A 230 -13.07 4.64 2.81
C THR A 230 -13.52 6.07 2.58
N ALA A 231 -13.49 6.56 1.32
CA ALA A 231 -13.99 7.87 0.97
C ALA A 231 -15.47 8.06 1.34
N LEU A 232 -16.33 7.08 1.06
CA LEU A 232 -17.75 7.12 1.38
C LEU A 232 -18.01 7.11 2.89
N VAL A 233 -17.22 6.35 3.66
CA VAL A 233 -17.33 6.27 5.12
C VAL A 233 -16.90 7.59 5.77
N ASP A 234 -15.73 8.11 5.40
CA ASP A 234 -15.20 9.36 5.98
C ASP A 234 -15.97 10.60 5.53
N ALA A 235 -16.42 10.63 4.27
CA ALA A 235 -17.25 11.71 3.74
C ALA A 235 -18.68 11.72 4.31
N ARG A 236 -19.10 10.68 5.04
CA ARG A 236 -20.43 10.62 5.67
C ARG A 236 -20.63 11.72 6.71
N TYR A 237 -19.54 12.11 7.40
CA TYR A 237 -19.59 13.16 8.42
C TYR A 237 -18.42 14.16 8.23
N PRO A 238 -18.38 14.94 7.14
CA PRO A 238 -17.23 15.73 6.75
C PRO A 238 -16.86 16.80 7.80
N ILE A 239 -17.87 17.41 8.44
CA ILE A 239 -17.63 18.41 9.49
C ILE A 239 -16.99 17.78 10.73
N ARG A 240 -17.48 16.58 11.13
CA ARG A 240 -16.92 15.84 12.26
C ARG A 240 -15.48 15.42 11.96
N PHE A 241 -15.25 14.85 10.76
CA PHE A 241 -13.93 14.47 10.31
C PHE A 241 -12.96 15.67 10.31
N THR A 242 -13.35 16.79 9.70
CA THR A 242 -12.50 17.99 9.65
C THR A 242 -12.20 18.56 11.04
N ARG A 243 -13.17 18.52 11.97
CA ARG A 243 -12.95 18.98 13.36
C ARG A 243 -12.00 18.07 14.14
N SER A 244 -12.06 16.76 13.95
CA SER A 244 -11.19 15.81 14.65
C SER A 244 -9.81 15.70 14.01
N ALA A 245 -9.75 15.56 12.69
CA ALA A 245 -8.54 15.29 11.93
C ALA A 245 -7.84 16.53 11.36
N GLY A 246 -8.55 17.68 11.28
CA GLY A 246 -8.05 18.94 10.76
C GLY A 246 -8.05 19.07 9.24
N PHE A 247 -7.80 20.29 8.73
CA PHE A 247 -7.84 20.59 7.30
C PHE A 247 -6.81 19.84 6.47
N ARG A 248 -5.65 19.49 7.04
CA ARG A 248 -4.62 18.72 6.36
C ARG A 248 -5.11 17.30 6.04
N SER A 249 -5.80 16.67 6.99
CA SER A 249 -6.40 15.34 6.79
C SER A 249 -7.53 15.39 5.77
N LEU A 250 -8.34 16.45 5.78
CA LEU A 250 -9.33 16.67 4.74
C LEU A 250 -8.66 16.81 3.36
N GLY A 251 -7.55 17.56 3.28
CA GLY A 251 -6.77 17.69 2.05
C GLY A 251 -6.26 16.35 1.51
N THR A 252 -5.75 15.47 2.38
CA THR A 252 -5.32 14.11 2.01
C THR A 252 -6.52 13.24 1.61
N LEU A 253 -7.61 13.28 2.36
CA LEU A 253 -8.82 12.54 2.03
C LEU A 253 -9.34 12.92 0.64
N VAL A 254 -9.50 14.22 0.38
CA VAL A 254 -10.04 14.73 -0.90
C VAL A 254 -9.04 14.55 -2.03
N GLY A 255 -7.78 14.94 -1.83
CA GLY A 255 -6.77 14.93 -2.90
C GLY A 255 -6.29 13.53 -3.26
N LEU A 256 -6.17 12.64 -2.28
CA LEU A 256 -5.59 11.32 -2.49
C LEU A 256 -6.65 10.21 -2.48
N ILE A 257 -7.39 10.05 -1.38
CA ILE A 257 -8.31 8.92 -1.24
C ILE A 257 -9.51 9.04 -2.19
N ILE A 258 -10.10 10.23 -2.32
CA ILE A 258 -11.17 10.52 -3.27
C ILE A 258 -10.60 10.82 -4.66
N GLY A 259 -9.54 11.62 -4.74
CA GLY A 259 -8.96 12.11 -5.99
C GLY A 259 -8.42 11.01 -6.88
N THR A 260 -7.74 9.99 -6.31
CA THR A 260 -7.17 8.88 -7.09
C THR A 260 -8.23 8.10 -7.89
N PRO A 261 -9.31 7.56 -7.28
CA PRO A 261 -10.37 6.92 -8.03
C PRO A 261 -11.03 7.83 -9.07
N LEU A 262 -11.32 9.09 -8.69
CA LEU A 262 -11.96 10.05 -9.60
C LEU A 262 -11.08 10.37 -10.80
N MET A 263 -9.78 10.56 -10.60
CA MET A 263 -8.85 10.82 -11.70
C MET A 263 -8.84 9.67 -12.70
N PHE A 264 -8.77 8.42 -12.22
CA PHE A 264 -8.76 7.26 -13.12
C PHE A 264 -10.13 7.01 -13.78
N LEU A 265 -11.24 7.32 -13.12
CA LEU A 265 -12.56 7.29 -13.75
C LEU A 265 -12.70 8.37 -14.83
N ALA A 266 -12.18 9.57 -14.58
CA ALA A 266 -12.23 10.66 -15.54
C ALA A 266 -11.27 10.48 -16.72
N TYR A 267 -10.21 9.69 -16.56
CA TYR A 267 -9.12 9.56 -17.53
C TYR A 267 -9.60 9.26 -18.98
N PRO A 268 -10.41 8.19 -19.24
CA PRO A 268 -10.90 7.93 -20.60
C PRO A 268 -11.87 8.99 -21.11
N VAL A 269 -12.63 9.62 -20.21
CA VAL A 269 -13.56 10.69 -20.58
C VAL A 269 -12.77 11.91 -21.04
N VAL A 270 -11.75 12.32 -20.30
CA VAL A 270 -10.88 13.45 -20.66
C VAL A 270 -10.18 13.19 -22.00
N TRP A 271 -9.63 12.00 -22.22
CA TRP A 271 -9.01 11.66 -23.50
C TRP A 271 -10.01 11.60 -24.64
N GLY A 272 -11.21 11.02 -24.42
CA GLY A 272 -12.28 11.01 -25.40
C GLY A 272 -12.74 12.43 -25.77
N MET A 273 -12.94 13.30 -24.78
CA MET A 273 -13.27 14.71 -25.02
C MET A 273 -12.14 15.45 -25.77
N THR A 274 -10.88 15.21 -25.41
CA THR A 274 -9.74 15.81 -26.10
C THR A 274 -9.72 15.40 -27.57
N LEU A 275 -9.97 14.13 -27.87
CA LEU A 275 -10.07 13.62 -29.23
C LEU A 275 -11.24 14.24 -29.99
N VAL A 276 -12.42 14.32 -29.36
CA VAL A 276 -13.63 14.95 -29.98
C VAL A 276 -13.38 16.43 -30.25
N VAL A 277 -12.75 17.15 -29.32
CA VAL A 277 -12.38 18.56 -29.51
C VAL A 277 -11.36 18.71 -30.63
N TYR A 278 -10.37 17.85 -30.73
CA TYR A 278 -9.36 17.87 -31.78
C TYR A 278 -9.99 17.65 -33.16
N ILE A 279 -10.81 16.59 -33.31
CA ILE A 279 -11.53 16.31 -34.56
C ILE A 279 -12.54 17.41 -34.84
N GLY A 280 -13.27 17.88 -33.83
CA GLY A 280 -14.27 18.95 -33.95
C GLY A 280 -13.67 20.29 -34.29
N PHE A 281 -12.45 20.60 -33.83
CA PHE A 281 -11.70 21.80 -34.19
C PHE A 281 -11.38 21.84 -35.69
N GLU A 282 -10.95 20.69 -36.22
CA GLU A 282 -10.64 20.53 -37.65
C GLU A 282 -11.90 20.51 -38.53
N THR A 283 -13.01 19.93 -38.03
CA THR A 283 -14.21 19.64 -38.83
C THR A 283 -15.32 20.68 -38.67
N PHE A 284 -15.50 21.20 -37.43
CA PHE A 284 -16.65 22.05 -37.08
C PHE A 284 -16.28 23.43 -36.55
N ALA A 285 -14.99 23.81 -36.56
CA ALA A 285 -14.47 25.07 -36.01
C ALA A 285 -14.92 25.31 -34.54
N PHE A 286 -15.02 24.25 -33.75
CA PHE A 286 -15.41 24.34 -32.36
C PHE A 286 -14.30 25.01 -31.55
N THR A 287 -14.58 26.12 -30.89
CA THR A 287 -13.60 26.86 -30.06
C THR A 287 -13.90 26.70 -28.58
N LEU A 288 -12.91 26.22 -27.81
CA LEU A 288 -12.97 26.31 -26.37
C LEU A 288 -12.68 27.76 -25.91
N PRO A 289 -13.27 28.21 -24.78
CA PRO A 289 -12.84 29.46 -24.17
C PRO A 289 -11.30 29.41 -23.93
N PRO A 290 -10.56 30.47 -24.31
CA PRO A 290 -9.08 30.44 -24.28
C PRO A 290 -8.49 30.03 -22.90
N ALA A 291 -9.11 30.46 -21.81
CA ALA A 291 -8.68 30.09 -20.45
C ALA A 291 -8.85 28.59 -20.17
N VAL A 292 -9.93 27.97 -20.64
CA VAL A 292 -10.18 26.54 -20.49
C VAL A 292 -9.19 25.73 -21.32
N GLY A 293 -8.93 26.16 -22.56
CA GLY A 293 -7.95 25.54 -23.44
C GLY A 293 -6.54 25.63 -22.87
N ALA A 294 -6.12 26.81 -22.39
CA ALA A 294 -4.82 27.02 -21.76
C ALA A 294 -4.66 26.16 -20.51
N PHE A 295 -5.67 26.09 -19.63
CA PHE A 295 -5.64 25.25 -18.43
C PHE A 295 -5.59 23.76 -18.77
N ALA A 296 -6.34 23.31 -19.77
CA ALA A 296 -6.31 21.91 -20.21
C ALA A 296 -4.93 21.51 -20.75
N VAL A 297 -4.31 22.36 -21.61
CA VAL A 297 -2.96 22.16 -22.13
C VAL A 297 -1.92 22.17 -21.00
N PHE A 298 -2.01 23.15 -20.10
CA PHE A 298 -1.12 23.21 -18.94
C PHE A 298 -1.20 21.92 -18.11
N ASN A 299 -2.41 21.47 -17.76
CA ASN A 299 -2.58 20.26 -16.96
C ASN A 299 -2.13 18.99 -17.71
N ALA A 300 -2.42 18.88 -19.00
CA ALA A 300 -1.99 17.75 -19.83
C ALA A 300 -0.46 17.66 -19.92
N ILE A 301 0.24 18.78 -20.07
CA ILE A 301 1.69 18.80 -20.18
C ILE A 301 2.33 18.72 -18.79
N PHE A 302 2.05 19.68 -17.90
CA PHE A 302 2.73 19.77 -16.61
C PHE A 302 2.37 18.61 -15.68
N GLY A 303 1.08 18.20 -15.58
CA GLY A 303 0.66 17.12 -14.72
C GLY A 303 1.32 15.80 -15.12
N ASN A 304 1.20 15.42 -16.41
CA ASN A 304 1.78 14.15 -16.87
C ASN A 304 3.30 14.17 -16.83
N VAL A 305 3.94 15.23 -17.30
CA VAL A 305 5.41 15.34 -17.34
C VAL A 305 5.99 15.33 -15.93
N THR A 306 5.36 16.03 -14.97
CA THR A 306 5.80 16.02 -13.57
C THR A 306 5.78 14.62 -12.98
N VAL A 307 4.69 13.87 -13.17
CA VAL A 307 4.59 12.48 -12.67
C VAL A 307 5.60 11.56 -13.38
N MET A 308 5.81 11.72 -14.69
CA MET A 308 6.83 10.96 -15.42
C MET A 308 8.23 11.24 -14.87
N ILE A 309 8.59 12.52 -14.68
CA ILE A 309 9.89 12.90 -14.13
C ILE A 309 10.06 12.35 -12.71
N LEU A 310 9.06 12.47 -11.86
CA LEU A 310 9.08 11.90 -10.51
C LEU A 310 9.32 10.38 -10.57
N SER A 311 8.57 9.67 -11.41
CA SER A 311 8.74 8.22 -11.61
C SER A 311 10.13 7.85 -12.15
N MET A 312 10.70 8.67 -13.04
CA MET A 312 12.07 8.48 -13.55
C MET A 312 13.10 8.61 -12.44
N ILE A 313 13.00 9.66 -11.63
CA ILE A 313 13.96 9.95 -10.54
C ILE A 313 13.86 8.87 -9.47
N THR A 314 12.66 8.61 -8.96
CA THR A 314 12.44 7.63 -7.86
C THR A 314 12.78 6.20 -8.31
N GLY A 315 12.45 5.83 -9.55
CA GLY A 315 12.88 4.56 -10.12
C GLY A 315 14.41 4.44 -10.26
N ALA A 316 15.07 5.55 -10.68
CA ALA A 316 16.52 5.57 -10.84
C ALA A 316 17.26 5.41 -9.51
N THR A 317 16.77 5.98 -8.43
CA THR A 317 17.39 5.87 -7.10
C THR A 317 17.45 4.43 -6.59
N ARG A 318 16.49 3.60 -6.96
CA ARG A 318 16.35 2.22 -6.49
C ARG A 318 16.92 1.18 -7.45
N HIS A 319 16.62 1.31 -8.74
CA HIS A 319 16.93 0.31 -9.77
C HIS A 319 17.87 0.84 -10.86
N GLY A 320 18.39 2.05 -10.69
CA GLY A 320 19.23 2.71 -11.68
C GLY A 320 18.45 3.22 -12.91
N TRP A 321 19.15 3.92 -13.80
CA TRP A 321 18.52 4.58 -14.95
C TRP A 321 17.89 3.65 -15.98
N ARG A 322 18.18 2.34 -15.92
CA ARG A 322 17.60 1.35 -16.85
C ARG A 322 16.07 1.27 -16.78
N ILE A 323 15.49 1.44 -15.58
CA ILE A 323 14.04 1.41 -15.41
C ILE A 323 13.36 2.74 -15.75
N SER A 324 14.09 3.85 -15.62
CA SER A 324 13.52 5.21 -15.71
C SER A 324 12.86 5.50 -17.05
N GLY A 325 13.40 5.00 -18.16
CA GLY A 325 12.82 5.20 -19.49
C GLY A 325 11.40 4.67 -19.65
N TYR A 326 11.03 3.64 -18.88
CA TYR A 326 9.68 3.08 -18.89
C TYR A 326 8.63 4.06 -18.31
N ALA A 327 9.03 5.06 -17.52
CA ALA A 327 8.11 6.07 -17.00
C ALA A 327 7.39 6.86 -18.11
N LEU A 328 7.95 6.93 -19.32
CA LEU A 328 7.29 7.51 -20.50
C LEU A 328 6.01 6.73 -20.91
N LEU A 329 5.88 5.48 -20.46
CA LEU A 329 4.70 4.65 -20.71
C LEU A 329 3.61 4.82 -19.65
N ASN A 330 3.80 5.68 -18.63
CA ASN A 330 2.78 5.96 -17.61
C ASN A 330 1.39 6.25 -18.18
N PRO A 331 1.21 7.06 -19.24
CA PRO A 331 -0.12 7.30 -19.81
C PRO A 331 -0.83 6.01 -20.28
N ILE A 332 -0.07 5.07 -20.85
CA ILE A 332 -0.62 3.76 -21.27
C ILE A 332 -0.94 2.91 -20.04
N TYR A 333 -0.07 2.91 -19.05
CA TYR A 333 -0.27 2.19 -17.80
C TYR A 333 -1.51 2.71 -17.04
N TRP A 334 -1.78 4.01 -17.07
CA TRP A 334 -2.98 4.60 -16.45
C TRP A 334 -4.29 4.17 -17.12
N CYS A 335 -4.27 3.71 -18.37
CA CYS A 335 -5.45 3.08 -18.97
C CYS A 335 -5.86 1.80 -18.23
N LEU A 336 -4.88 1.01 -17.72
CA LEU A 336 -5.17 -0.16 -16.89
C LEU A 336 -5.79 0.23 -15.55
N HIS A 337 -5.28 1.30 -14.92
CA HIS A 337 -5.87 1.85 -13.69
C HIS A 337 -7.29 2.36 -13.92
N SER A 338 -7.52 3.02 -15.04
CA SER A 338 -8.85 3.47 -15.43
C SER A 338 -9.83 2.31 -15.55
N TYR A 339 -9.45 1.25 -16.26
CA TYR A 339 -10.26 0.03 -16.36
C TYR A 339 -10.55 -0.57 -14.97
N ALA A 340 -9.53 -0.68 -14.11
CA ALA A 340 -9.70 -1.16 -12.75
C ALA A 340 -10.63 -0.27 -11.91
N SER A 341 -10.58 1.07 -12.11
CA SER A 341 -11.45 2.02 -11.40
C SER A 341 -12.91 1.90 -11.81
N TRP A 342 -13.20 1.77 -13.09
CA TRP A 342 -14.57 1.54 -13.57
C TRP A 342 -15.11 0.20 -13.07
N ARG A 343 -14.28 -0.85 -13.08
CA ARG A 343 -14.64 -2.15 -12.51
C ARG A 343 -14.90 -2.04 -11.00
N ALA A 344 -14.07 -1.29 -10.26
CA ALA A 344 -14.25 -1.03 -8.84
C ALA A 344 -15.55 -0.29 -8.55
N LEU A 345 -15.84 0.77 -9.31
CA LEU A 345 -17.08 1.53 -9.18
C LEU A 345 -18.31 0.63 -9.39
N PHE A 346 -18.29 -0.20 -10.42
CA PHE A 346 -19.36 -1.18 -10.66
C PHE A 346 -19.52 -2.14 -9.47
N GLN A 347 -18.40 -2.65 -8.91
CA GLN A 347 -18.44 -3.53 -7.75
C GLN A 347 -18.97 -2.83 -6.49
N VAL A 348 -18.69 -1.55 -6.28
CA VAL A 348 -19.22 -0.80 -5.12
C VAL A 348 -20.76 -0.79 -5.13
N PHE A 349 -21.39 -0.68 -6.30
CA PHE A 349 -22.84 -0.65 -6.41
C PHE A 349 -23.50 -2.04 -6.40
N PHE A 350 -22.90 -3.02 -7.10
CA PHE A 350 -23.57 -4.30 -7.34
C PHE A 350 -23.01 -5.45 -6.48
N ASN A 351 -21.78 -5.33 -5.96
CA ASN A 351 -21.14 -6.37 -5.18
C ASN A 351 -20.16 -5.78 -4.14
N PRO A 352 -20.67 -4.98 -3.19
CA PRO A 352 -19.81 -4.21 -2.27
C PRO A 352 -18.92 -5.09 -1.39
N PHE A 353 -19.37 -6.28 -1.02
CA PHE A 353 -18.65 -7.20 -0.12
C PHE A 353 -17.80 -8.25 -0.83
N ALA A 354 -17.73 -8.24 -2.17
CA ALA A 354 -16.88 -9.19 -2.89
C ALA A 354 -15.40 -8.94 -2.58
N TRP A 355 -14.73 -9.98 -2.12
CA TRP A 355 -13.29 -10.02 -1.89
C TRP A 355 -12.63 -10.93 -2.90
N GLU A 356 -11.88 -10.37 -3.83
CA GLU A 356 -11.12 -11.14 -4.82
C GLU A 356 -9.70 -11.37 -4.31
N LYS A 357 -9.41 -12.61 -3.89
CA LYS A 357 -8.05 -13.01 -3.50
C LYS A 357 -7.13 -12.97 -4.71
N THR A 358 -5.93 -12.42 -4.55
CA THR A 358 -4.87 -12.44 -5.57
C THR A 358 -3.97 -13.64 -5.26
N PRO A 359 -3.70 -14.54 -6.22
CA PRO A 359 -2.72 -15.61 -6.02
C PRO A 359 -1.31 -14.99 -5.99
N HIS A 360 -0.51 -15.36 -5.00
CA HIS A 360 0.90 -15.01 -4.82
C HIS A 360 1.78 -16.25 -5.04
N GLY A 361 3.10 -16.09 -5.20
CA GLY A 361 4.05 -17.18 -5.34
C GLY A 361 4.14 -17.79 -6.74
N LEU A 362 3.70 -17.09 -7.78
CA LEU A 362 3.66 -17.63 -9.15
C LEU A 362 5.03 -17.76 -9.83
N THR A 363 6.05 -17.04 -9.35
CA THR A 363 7.41 -17.07 -9.92
C THR A 363 8.28 -18.18 -9.34
N HIS A 364 8.06 -18.62 -8.12
CA HIS A 364 8.82 -19.71 -7.49
C HIS A 364 8.60 -21.08 -8.17
N GLY A 365 7.38 -21.39 -8.61
CA GLY A 365 7.09 -22.65 -9.31
C GLY A 365 7.70 -22.80 -10.72
N ARG A 366 8.28 -21.72 -11.29
CA ARG A 366 8.98 -21.79 -12.59
C ARG A 366 10.48 -22.01 -12.45
N ALA A 367 11.09 -21.58 -11.35
CA ALA A 367 12.53 -21.81 -11.11
C ALA A 367 12.82 -23.28 -10.83
N GLU A 368 11.99 -23.96 -10.04
CA GLU A 368 12.14 -25.39 -9.76
C GLU A 368 11.94 -26.27 -10.99
N ASN A 369 11.05 -25.88 -11.94
CA ASN A 369 10.84 -26.63 -13.18
C ASN A 369 11.88 -26.35 -14.27
N ALA A 370 12.73 -25.32 -14.12
CA ALA A 370 13.80 -25.02 -15.06
C ALA A 370 15.14 -25.69 -14.69
N GLU A 371 15.29 -26.19 -13.45
CA GLU A 371 16.46 -26.98 -13.03
C GLU A 371 16.29 -28.48 -13.24
N VAL A 372 15.11 -28.95 -13.68
CA VAL A 372 14.78 -30.38 -13.91
C VAL A 372 14.69 -30.71 -15.43
N THR A 373 14.93 -29.75 -16.30
CA THR A 373 15.08 -29.97 -17.75
C THR A 373 16.44 -29.52 -18.23
#